data_a22de84526524a12c283c538a18db0d1
#
_entry.id   a22de84526524a12c283c538a18db0d1
#
_cell.length_a   1.000
_cell.length_b   1.000
_cell.length_c   1.000
_cell.angle_alpha   90.00
_cell.angle_beta   90.00
_cell.angle_gamma   90.00
#
_symmetry.space_group_name_H-M   'P 1'
#
loop_
_entity.id
_entity.type
_entity.pdbx_description
1 polymer ?
#
loop_
_entity_poly.entity_id
_entity_poly.type
_entity_poly.pdbx_seq_one_letter_code
_entity_poly.pdbx_strand_id
1 'polypeptide(L)'
;MRYGTGGEEPMTSWGKVLRGGALAVGAVVVLAACGDSTGDTPTSTTAAATTTSAATKSADPDAALWNPCDLPESAISGTGLDAVSKSKDAAGVDFTGWKVCGWRAVARWYDLTVFSGTPTLQDVQKRRDFESFTPQSVETRNSVEFLDVGDTKQLKCSIAVEVAQGTVLFRVVTRYSIGKQGDPCVEVRRHTADLAQYLPRN
;
A
#
# COMPACT_ATOMS: atom_id res chain seq x y z
N MET A 1 -1.25 -20.70 -57.69
CA MET A 1 -1.80 -19.54 -58.43
C MET A 1 -3.05 -19.07 -57.73
N ARG A 2 -2.97 -17.97 -57.03
CA ARG A 2 -3.84 -16.79 -56.95
C ARG A 2 -3.44 -15.95 -55.76
N TYR A 3 -2.86 -14.83 -56.10
CA TYR A 3 -2.60 -13.67 -55.22
C TYR A 3 -3.93 -12.99 -54.93
N GLY A 4 -4.13 -12.55 -53.69
CA GLY A 4 -5.22 -11.66 -53.30
C GLY A 4 -4.64 -10.52 -52.47
N THR A 5 -4.55 -9.42 -53.11
CA THR A 5 -4.18 -8.06 -52.76
C THR A 5 -5.06 -7.47 -51.67
N GLY A 6 -4.46 -6.76 -50.70
CA GLY A 6 -4.65 -5.32 -50.50
C GLY A 6 -5.78 -4.94 -49.54
N GLY A 7 -5.44 -4.24 -48.52
CA GLY A 7 -6.30 -3.48 -47.65
C GLY A 7 -5.48 -2.63 -46.68
N GLU A 8 -4.83 -1.58 -47.20
CA GLU A 8 -4.33 -0.48 -46.42
C GLU A 8 -5.54 0.38 -45.98
N GLU A 9 -5.73 0.50 -44.70
CA GLU A 9 -6.66 1.47 -44.12
C GLU A 9 -5.89 2.65 -43.54
N PRO A 10 -6.32 3.90 -43.77
CA PRO A 10 -5.54 5.09 -43.52
C PRO A 10 -5.62 5.56 -42.04
N MET A 11 -4.49 6.01 -41.57
CA MET A 11 -4.34 6.74 -40.31
C MET A 11 -5.17 8.01 -40.31
N THR A 12 -6.16 8.09 -39.46
CA THR A 12 -6.87 9.33 -39.18
C THR A 12 -6.14 10.08 -38.06
N SER A 13 -5.41 11.08 -38.49
CA SER A 13 -4.85 12.16 -37.66
C SER A 13 -6.01 12.94 -37.04
N TRP A 14 -6.11 12.94 -35.70
CA TRP A 14 -6.97 13.86 -34.99
C TRP A 14 -6.15 14.96 -34.32
N GLY A 15 -6.45 16.13 -34.80
CA GLY A 15 -5.86 17.41 -34.61
C GLY A 15 -5.90 17.90 -33.14
N LYS A 16 -4.87 18.67 -32.86
CA LYS A 16 -4.70 19.57 -31.75
C LYS A 16 -5.88 20.56 -31.68
N VAL A 17 -6.54 20.61 -30.54
CA VAL A 17 -7.34 21.77 -30.14
C VAL A 17 -6.72 22.40 -28.90
N LEU A 18 -5.93 23.42 -29.17
CA LEU A 18 -5.53 24.45 -28.20
C LEU A 18 -6.74 25.38 -28.02
N ARG A 19 -7.24 25.47 -26.82
CA ARG A 19 -8.03 26.64 -26.38
C ARG A 19 -7.50 27.10 -25.04
N GLY A 20 -6.85 28.23 -25.11
CA GLY A 20 -6.47 29.08 -24.02
C GLY A 20 -7.70 29.72 -23.37
N GLY A 21 -7.61 29.98 -22.09
CA GLY A 21 -8.55 30.74 -21.29
C GLY A 21 -7.79 31.33 -20.11
N ALA A 22 -7.74 32.64 -20.10
CA ALA A 22 -6.92 33.49 -19.26
C ALA A 22 -7.55 33.77 -17.90
N LEU A 23 -6.67 33.99 -16.89
CA LEU A 23 -6.69 35.02 -15.82
C LEU A 23 -7.96 35.22 -14.98
N ALA A 24 -7.80 35.03 -13.65
CA ALA A 24 -8.33 35.96 -12.67
C ALA A 24 -7.44 35.95 -11.41
N VAL A 25 -6.75 37.05 -11.23
CA VAL A 25 -6.02 37.47 -10.02
C VAL A 25 -7.07 38.01 -9.05
N GLY A 26 -7.07 37.53 -7.82
CA GLY A 26 -7.86 38.06 -6.74
C GLY A 26 -7.05 38.09 -5.45
N ALA A 27 -6.33 39.20 -5.21
CA ALA A 27 -5.69 39.52 -3.94
C ALA A 27 -6.71 40.19 -3.03
N VAL A 28 -6.99 39.59 -1.87
CA VAL A 28 -7.69 40.26 -0.78
C VAL A 28 -6.72 40.41 0.38
N VAL A 29 -6.28 41.65 0.58
CA VAL A 29 -5.53 42.10 1.75
C VAL A 29 -6.54 42.58 2.76
N VAL A 30 -6.63 41.98 3.95
CA VAL A 30 -7.35 42.50 5.09
C VAL A 30 -6.34 43.02 6.10
N LEU A 31 -6.24 44.33 6.19
CA LEU A 31 -5.58 45.06 7.26
C LEU A 31 -6.55 45.16 8.44
N ALA A 32 -6.20 44.62 9.58
CA ALA A 32 -6.88 44.87 10.84
C ALA A 32 -6.08 45.89 11.63
N ALA A 33 -6.78 46.98 11.96
CA ALA A 33 -6.28 48.17 12.63
C ALA A 33 -6.00 47.92 14.11
N CYS A 34 -4.91 48.52 14.59
CA CYS A 34 -4.65 48.80 16.01
C CYS A 34 -5.60 49.84 16.53
N GLY A 35 -6.26 49.57 17.63
CA GLY A 35 -6.97 50.53 18.44
C GLY A 35 -6.24 50.76 19.76
N ASP A 36 -5.73 51.97 19.92
CA ASP A 36 -5.10 52.47 21.13
C ASP A 36 -6.21 52.95 22.11
N SER A 37 -6.12 52.59 23.35
CA SER A 37 -6.85 53.26 24.42
C SER A 37 -6.11 53.13 25.76
N THR A 38 -5.57 54.20 26.17
CA THR A 38 -4.99 54.53 27.48
C THR A 38 -6.03 54.40 28.62
N GLY A 39 -5.62 53.88 29.77
CA GLY A 39 -6.39 53.98 31.01
C GLY A 39 -5.91 53.06 32.14
N ASP A 40 -5.10 53.64 33.03
CA ASP A 40 -4.93 53.42 34.48
C ASP A 40 -4.79 52.00 35.08
N THR A 41 -3.68 51.88 35.78
CA THR A 41 -3.28 50.86 36.78
C THR A 41 -4.26 50.77 37.96
N PRO A 42 -4.50 49.57 38.58
CA PRO A 42 -3.60 49.15 39.64
C PRO A 42 -3.19 47.66 39.66
N THR A 43 -2.01 47.48 40.17
CA THR A 43 -1.32 46.27 40.61
C THR A 43 -2.21 45.18 41.19
N SER A 44 -2.15 44.02 40.57
CA SER A 44 -2.42 42.73 41.24
C SER A 44 -1.51 41.66 40.64
N THR A 45 -0.56 41.23 41.45
CA THR A 45 0.35 40.13 41.22
C THR A 45 -0.45 38.84 41.21
N THR A 46 -0.74 38.32 40.04
CA THR A 46 -1.24 36.94 39.90
C THR A 46 -0.20 36.16 39.13
N ALA A 47 0.38 35.16 39.79
CA ALA A 47 1.33 34.21 39.23
C ALA A 47 0.69 33.53 38.02
N ALA A 48 1.27 33.75 36.85
CA ALA A 48 0.91 33.02 35.65
C ALA A 48 1.40 31.56 35.83
N ALA A 49 0.47 30.67 36.11
CA ALA A 49 0.71 29.24 35.98
C ALA A 49 0.90 28.93 34.49
N THR A 50 2.13 28.71 34.10
CA THR A 50 2.49 28.18 32.78
C THR A 50 1.96 26.75 32.71
N THR A 51 0.74 26.59 32.24
CA THR A 51 0.26 25.27 31.84
C THR A 51 1.03 24.87 30.58
N THR A 52 2.10 24.11 30.79
CA THR A 52 2.77 23.36 29.73
C THR A 52 1.76 22.35 29.22
N SER A 53 1.07 22.67 28.12
CA SER A 53 0.27 21.72 27.37
C SER A 53 1.26 20.67 26.83
N ALA A 54 1.40 19.57 27.56
CA ALA A 54 2.04 18.38 27.02
C ALA A 54 1.20 17.95 25.82
N ALA A 55 1.72 18.20 24.62
CA ALA A 55 1.17 17.62 23.41
C ALA A 55 1.19 16.10 23.59
N THR A 56 0.06 15.51 23.90
CA THR A 56 -0.13 14.07 23.90
C THR A 56 0.10 13.63 22.48
N LYS A 57 1.27 13.08 22.21
CA LYS A 57 1.62 12.45 20.94
C LYS A 57 0.55 11.38 20.74
N SER A 58 -0.35 11.60 19.78
CA SER A 58 -1.38 10.62 19.43
C SER A 58 -0.68 9.30 19.21
N ALA A 59 -1.03 8.27 19.96
CA ALA A 59 -0.42 6.96 19.81
C ALA A 59 -0.68 6.52 18.35
N ASP A 60 0.38 6.11 17.66
CA ASP A 60 0.29 5.54 16.31
C ASP A 60 -0.67 4.33 16.39
N PRO A 61 -1.86 4.38 15.76
CA PRO A 61 -2.83 3.27 15.83
C PRO A 61 -2.24 1.97 15.27
N ASP A 62 -1.18 2.07 14.46
CA ASP A 62 -0.53 0.95 13.81
C ASP A 62 0.67 0.42 14.63
N ALA A 63 0.98 1.04 15.77
CA ALA A 63 2.13 0.66 16.62
C ALA A 63 2.04 -0.79 17.13
N ALA A 64 0.83 -1.32 17.30
CA ALA A 64 0.60 -2.69 17.76
C ALA A 64 0.68 -3.74 16.63
N LEU A 65 0.68 -3.32 15.37
CA LEU A 65 0.75 -4.24 14.24
C LEU A 65 2.16 -4.84 14.10
N TRP A 66 2.19 -6.13 13.78
CA TRP A 66 3.42 -6.79 13.36
C TRP A 66 3.98 -6.10 12.12
N ASN A 67 5.29 -5.83 12.13
CA ASN A 67 5.94 -5.14 11.02
C ASN A 67 6.66 -6.15 10.10
N PRO A 68 6.19 -6.38 8.87
CA PRO A 68 6.83 -7.30 7.95
C PRO A 68 8.27 -6.90 7.58
N CYS A 69 8.65 -5.62 7.73
CA CYS A 69 10.02 -5.17 7.50
C CYS A 69 11.02 -5.68 8.54
N ASP A 70 10.55 -6.27 9.65
CA ASP A 70 11.40 -6.86 10.68
C ASP A 70 11.72 -8.34 10.41
N LEU A 71 11.22 -8.90 9.28
CA LEU A 71 11.62 -10.23 8.83
C LEU A 71 13.15 -10.31 8.67
N PRO A 72 13.80 -11.42 9.16
CA PRO A 72 15.23 -11.58 9.02
C PRO A 72 15.68 -11.60 7.55
N GLU A 73 16.78 -10.95 7.23
CA GLU A 73 17.32 -10.95 5.87
C GLU A 73 17.64 -12.37 5.36
N SER A 74 18.04 -13.26 6.27
CA SER A 74 18.27 -14.67 5.95
C SER A 74 16.99 -15.40 5.54
N ALA A 75 15.85 -15.09 6.16
CA ALA A 75 14.55 -15.64 5.78
C ALA A 75 14.12 -15.14 4.40
N ILE A 76 14.30 -13.83 4.16
CA ILE A 76 13.99 -13.21 2.86
C ILE A 76 14.86 -13.82 1.76
N SER A 77 16.17 -13.90 1.96
CA SER A 77 17.08 -14.50 0.98
C SER A 77 16.81 -15.99 0.79
N GLY A 78 16.49 -16.72 1.88
CA GLY A 78 16.18 -18.15 1.86
C GLY A 78 14.97 -18.51 1.01
N THR A 79 13.98 -17.62 0.92
CA THR A 79 12.81 -17.80 0.03
C THR A 79 13.03 -17.25 -1.39
N GLY A 80 14.25 -16.85 -1.77
CA GLY A 80 14.56 -16.39 -3.13
C GLY A 80 14.17 -14.94 -3.42
N LEU A 81 14.07 -14.11 -2.37
CA LEU A 81 13.90 -12.68 -2.49
C LEU A 81 15.23 -11.96 -2.27
N ASP A 82 15.39 -10.81 -2.90
CA ASP A 82 16.54 -9.93 -2.72
C ASP A 82 16.34 -9.06 -1.47
N ALA A 83 17.01 -9.43 -0.37
CA ALA A 83 16.91 -8.73 0.91
C ALA A 83 17.35 -7.26 0.82
N VAL A 84 18.30 -6.92 -0.06
CA VAL A 84 18.79 -5.55 -0.26
C VAL A 84 17.71 -4.67 -0.94
N SER A 85 16.80 -5.29 -1.66
CA SER A 85 15.71 -4.58 -2.34
C SER A 85 14.55 -4.17 -1.41
N LYS A 86 14.68 -4.41 -0.10
CA LYS A 86 13.66 -4.10 0.91
C LYS A 86 13.14 -2.66 0.75
N SER A 87 11.85 -2.51 0.62
CA SER A 87 11.16 -1.23 0.54
C SER A 87 10.05 -1.18 1.59
N LYS A 88 10.06 -0.13 2.41
CA LYS A 88 8.91 0.19 3.26
C LYS A 88 7.84 0.78 2.37
N ASP A 89 6.61 0.44 2.64
CA ASP A 89 5.43 0.88 1.93
C ASP A 89 5.37 0.35 0.48
N ALA A 90 4.18 0.19 -0.07
CA ALA A 90 4.03 -0.19 -1.46
C ALA A 90 4.21 1.04 -2.35
N ALA A 91 5.33 1.10 -3.07
CA ALA A 91 5.68 2.21 -3.96
C ALA A 91 5.72 3.60 -3.28
N GLY A 92 6.07 3.68 -1.99
CA GLY A 92 6.15 4.93 -1.23
C GLY A 92 4.80 5.48 -0.78
N VAL A 93 3.75 4.67 -0.83
CA VAL A 93 2.41 5.03 -0.34
C VAL A 93 2.23 4.48 1.08
N ASP A 94 1.92 5.35 2.01
CA ASP A 94 1.54 4.98 3.38
C ASP A 94 0.08 4.46 3.37
N PHE A 95 -0.14 3.29 3.93
CA PHE A 95 -1.45 2.67 4.06
C PHE A 95 -1.87 2.72 5.52
N THR A 96 -2.67 3.72 5.90
CA THR A 96 -3.22 3.82 7.25
C THR A 96 -3.90 2.50 7.65
N GLY A 97 -3.56 1.98 8.83
CA GLY A 97 -4.07 0.70 9.32
C GLY A 97 -3.28 -0.52 8.82
N TRP A 98 -2.14 -0.30 8.13
CA TRP A 98 -1.30 -1.37 7.62
C TRP A 98 0.18 -1.08 7.81
N LYS A 99 0.94 -2.11 8.18
CA LYS A 99 2.41 -2.13 8.04
C LYS A 99 2.73 -2.88 6.75
N VAL A 100 3.56 -2.30 5.91
CA VAL A 100 3.84 -2.85 4.57
C VAL A 100 5.33 -2.96 4.34
N CYS A 101 5.75 -4.07 3.76
CA CYS A 101 7.12 -4.25 3.29
C CYS A 101 7.16 -5.05 2.00
N GLY A 102 8.01 -4.65 1.07
CA GLY A 102 8.15 -5.30 -0.23
C GLY A 102 9.58 -5.68 -0.56
N TRP A 103 9.74 -6.70 -1.40
CA TRP A 103 11.01 -7.18 -1.91
C TRP A 103 10.88 -7.60 -3.37
N ARG A 104 11.96 -7.46 -4.11
CA ARG A 104 12.08 -8.02 -5.45
C ARG A 104 12.46 -9.48 -5.38
N ALA A 105 11.90 -10.29 -6.26
CA ALA A 105 12.38 -11.66 -6.45
C ALA A 105 13.76 -11.66 -7.12
N VAL A 106 14.64 -12.58 -6.71
CA VAL A 106 15.92 -12.84 -7.40
C VAL A 106 15.66 -13.25 -8.84
N ALA A 107 14.54 -13.96 -9.10
CA ALA A 107 14.05 -14.29 -10.44
C ALA A 107 13.68 -13.09 -11.32
N ARG A 108 13.57 -11.87 -10.74
CA ARG A 108 13.38 -10.56 -11.37
C ARG A 108 12.03 -10.28 -12.03
N TRP A 109 11.17 -11.26 -12.25
CA TRP A 109 9.93 -11.11 -12.99
C TRP A 109 8.73 -10.70 -12.12
N TYR A 110 8.86 -10.78 -10.78
CA TYR A 110 7.84 -10.36 -9.84
C TYR A 110 8.42 -9.69 -8.60
N ASP A 111 7.56 -9.03 -7.85
CA ASP A 111 7.83 -8.50 -6.53
C ASP A 111 6.86 -9.14 -5.53
N LEU A 112 7.32 -9.39 -4.29
CA LEU A 112 6.48 -9.75 -3.16
C LEU A 112 6.26 -8.53 -2.28
N THR A 113 5.02 -8.29 -1.90
CA THR A 113 4.66 -7.32 -0.86
C THR A 113 3.90 -8.03 0.25
N VAL A 114 4.26 -7.75 1.49
CA VAL A 114 3.60 -8.27 2.68
C VAL A 114 2.97 -7.11 3.44
N PHE A 115 1.68 -7.26 3.73
CA PHE A 115 0.88 -6.31 4.47
C PHE A 115 0.46 -6.94 5.80
N SER A 116 0.52 -6.21 6.89
CA SER A 116 -0.02 -6.62 8.19
C SER A 116 -1.02 -5.56 8.65
N GLY A 117 -2.25 -5.98 8.93
CA GLY A 117 -3.34 -5.05 9.26
C GLY A 117 -4.39 -5.65 10.18
N THR A 118 -5.26 -4.79 10.68
CA THR A 118 -6.38 -5.16 11.56
C THR A 118 -7.60 -5.79 10.87
N PRO A 119 -7.83 -5.63 9.54
CA PRO A 119 -8.95 -6.29 8.90
C PRO A 119 -8.91 -7.82 9.11
N THR A 120 -10.06 -8.40 9.38
CA THR A 120 -10.21 -9.85 9.54
C THR A 120 -10.20 -10.54 8.17
N LEU A 121 -10.03 -11.86 8.18
CA LEU A 121 -10.14 -12.66 6.96
C LEU A 121 -11.50 -12.50 6.28
N GLN A 122 -12.58 -12.35 7.07
CA GLN A 122 -13.92 -12.06 6.54
C GLN A 122 -14.01 -10.69 5.87
N ASP A 123 -13.32 -9.68 6.40
CA ASP A 123 -13.31 -8.35 5.79
C ASP A 123 -12.59 -8.37 4.45
N VAL A 124 -11.50 -9.13 4.34
CA VAL A 124 -10.82 -9.37 3.06
C VAL A 124 -11.77 -10.04 2.06
N GLN A 125 -12.53 -11.06 2.46
CA GLN A 125 -13.45 -11.77 1.59
C GLN A 125 -14.69 -10.95 1.16
N LYS A 126 -15.05 -9.90 1.90
CA LYS A 126 -16.15 -8.98 1.54
C LYS A 126 -15.73 -7.89 0.55
N ARG A 127 -14.45 -7.76 0.27
CA ARG A 127 -13.95 -6.74 -0.67
C ARG A 127 -14.42 -7.06 -2.09
N ARG A 128 -14.85 -6.02 -2.79
CA ARG A 128 -15.37 -6.11 -4.16
C ARG A 128 -14.30 -6.01 -5.25
N ASP A 129 -13.10 -5.66 -4.87
CA ASP A 129 -11.93 -5.57 -5.74
C ASP A 129 -11.17 -6.90 -5.81
N PHE A 130 -11.63 -7.92 -5.07
CA PHE A 130 -11.09 -9.28 -5.08
C PHE A 130 -12.14 -10.31 -5.52
N GLU A 131 -11.66 -11.39 -6.13
CA GLU A 131 -12.47 -12.50 -6.63
C GLU A 131 -11.73 -13.84 -6.50
N SER A 132 -12.40 -14.94 -6.85
CA SER A 132 -11.82 -16.30 -6.88
C SER A 132 -11.23 -16.74 -5.55
N PHE A 133 -11.94 -16.46 -4.45
CA PHE A 133 -11.51 -16.85 -3.11
C PHE A 133 -11.45 -18.37 -2.94
N THR A 134 -10.27 -18.89 -2.62
CA THR A 134 -10.01 -20.33 -2.38
C THR A 134 -9.49 -20.51 -0.97
N PRO A 135 -10.24 -21.16 -0.06
CA PRO A 135 -9.78 -21.47 1.29
C PRO A 135 -8.53 -22.31 1.27
N GLN A 136 -7.59 -22.01 2.16
CA GLN A 136 -6.34 -22.72 2.34
C GLN A 136 -5.97 -22.79 3.82
N SER A 137 -4.89 -23.51 4.15
CA SER A 137 -4.27 -23.50 5.47
C SER A 137 -2.78 -23.20 5.31
N VAL A 138 -2.30 -22.27 6.12
CA VAL A 138 -0.87 -21.97 6.25
C VAL A 138 -0.44 -22.39 7.66
N GLU A 139 0.29 -23.49 7.76
CA GLU A 139 0.46 -24.24 9.01
C GLU A 139 -0.90 -24.56 9.64
N THR A 140 -1.20 -24.01 10.83
CA THR A 140 -2.47 -24.20 11.56
C THR A 140 -3.43 -23.03 11.42
N ARG A 141 -3.12 -22.02 10.60
CA ARG A 141 -3.88 -20.79 10.44
C ARG A 141 -4.84 -20.88 9.27
N ASN A 142 -6.05 -20.37 9.46
CA ASN A 142 -6.98 -20.17 8.35
C ASN A 142 -6.36 -19.17 7.37
N SER A 143 -6.50 -19.43 6.09
CA SER A 143 -6.07 -18.53 5.05
C SER A 143 -6.93 -18.62 3.80
N VAL A 144 -6.85 -17.63 2.95
CA VAL A 144 -7.57 -17.58 1.69
C VAL A 144 -6.67 -17.04 0.58
N GLU A 145 -6.62 -17.75 -0.53
CA GLU A 145 -6.00 -17.28 -1.78
C GLU A 145 -7.06 -16.56 -2.61
N PHE A 146 -6.68 -15.50 -3.32
CA PHE A 146 -7.60 -14.74 -4.15
C PHE A 146 -6.88 -13.93 -5.24
N LEU A 147 -7.66 -13.50 -6.22
CA LEU A 147 -7.22 -12.70 -7.36
C LEU A 147 -7.83 -11.30 -7.30
N ASP A 148 -7.25 -10.36 -8.04
CA ASP A 148 -7.85 -9.06 -8.27
C ASP A 148 -8.95 -9.19 -9.32
N VAL A 149 -10.08 -8.52 -9.11
CA VAL A 149 -11.14 -8.41 -10.12
C VAL A 149 -10.59 -7.79 -11.39
N GLY A 150 -10.83 -8.45 -12.52
CA GLY A 150 -10.41 -7.97 -13.82
C GLY A 150 -8.95 -8.22 -14.18
N ASP A 151 -8.18 -8.94 -13.36
CA ASP A 151 -6.82 -9.40 -13.71
C ASP A 151 -6.87 -10.62 -14.64
N THR A 152 -7.41 -10.44 -15.83
CA THR A 152 -7.61 -11.50 -16.83
C THR A 152 -6.30 -12.19 -17.25
N LYS A 153 -5.16 -11.54 -17.05
CA LYS A 153 -3.84 -12.11 -17.36
C LYS A 153 -3.22 -12.82 -16.15
N GLN A 154 -3.89 -12.81 -15.01
CA GLN A 154 -3.39 -13.39 -13.77
C GLN A 154 -1.94 -12.94 -13.46
N LEU A 155 -1.74 -11.63 -13.46
CA LEU A 155 -0.45 -11.00 -13.17
C LEU A 155 -0.21 -10.83 -11.68
N LYS A 156 -1.25 -11.06 -10.87
CA LYS A 156 -1.23 -10.89 -9.42
C LYS A 156 -1.89 -12.08 -8.76
N CYS A 157 -1.41 -12.43 -7.58
CA CYS A 157 -2.07 -13.39 -6.71
C CYS A 157 -1.77 -13.05 -5.26
N SER A 158 -2.74 -13.27 -4.39
CA SER A 158 -2.64 -12.91 -2.99
C SER A 158 -3.08 -14.06 -2.09
N ILE A 159 -2.46 -14.17 -0.89
CA ILE A 159 -2.91 -15.02 0.19
C ILE A 159 -3.03 -14.17 1.45
N ALA A 160 -4.20 -14.18 2.06
CA ALA A 160 -4.44 -13.60 3.37
C ALA A 160 -4.41 -14.72 4.43
N VAL A 161 -3.61 -14.53 5.47
CA VAL A 161 -3.43 -15.45 6.59
C VAL A 161 -3.98 -14.83 7.86
N GLU A 162 -4.86 -15.54 8.57
CA GLU A 162 -5.41 -15.09 9.84
C GLU A 162 -4.32 -15.08 10.93
N VAL A 163 -4.25 -13.99 11.68
CA VAL A 163 -3.38 -13.83 12.86
C VAL A 163 -4.16 -13.15 13.97
N ALA A 164 -3.69 -13.25 15.23
CA ALA A 164 -4.40 -12.69 16.38
C ALA A 164 -4.77 -11.19 16.25
N GLN A 165 -4.00 -10.41 15.51
CA GLN A 165 -4.19 -8.97 15.35
C GLN A 165 -5.04 -8.60 14.11
N GLY A 166 -5.49 -9.58 13.32
CA GLY A 166 -6.22 -9.38 12.08
C GLY A 166 -5.69 -10.27 10.95
N THR A 167 -5.05 -9.72 9.94
CA THR A 167 -4.60 -10.47 8.76
C THR A 167 -3.19 -10.05 8.32
N VAL A 168 -2.38 -11.03 7.95
CA VAL A 168 -1.16 -10.82 7.17
C VAL A 168 -1.43 -11.26 5.73
N LEU A 169 -1.26 -10.33 4.78
CA LEU A 169 -1.53 -10.55 3.36
C LEU A 169 -0.22 -10.57 2.59
N PHE A 170 0.04 -11.67 1.91
CA PHE A 170 1.14 -11.84 0.96
C PHE A 170 0.61 -11.58 -0.45
N ARG A 171 1.32 -10.79 -1.23
CA ARG A 171 0.91 -10.44 -2.58
C ARG A 171 2.09 -10.50 -3.54
N VAL A 172 2.01 -11.35 -4.53
CA VAL A 172 2.93 -11.38 -5.65
C VAL A 172 2.35 -10.58 -6.81
N VAL A 173 3.17 -9.71 -7.39
CA VAL A 173 2.81 -8.89 -8.55
C VAL A 173 3.88 -9.05 -9.62
N THR A 174 3.47 -9.45 -10.81
CA THR A 174 4.35 -9.51 -11.99
C THR A 174 4.84 -8.12 -12.37
N ARG A 175 6.14 -7.98 -12.59
CA ARG A 175 6.74 -6.71 -13.04
C ARG A 175 6.39 -6.46 -14.50
N TYR A 176 5.63 -5.40 -14.74
CA TYR A 176 5.08 -5.08 -16.06
C TYR A 176 6.15 -4.99 -17.16
N SER A 177 7.33 -4.44 -16.85
CA SER A 177 8.44 -4.27 -17.83
C SER A 177 9.10 -5.59 -18.25
N ILE A 178 8.91 -6.67 -17.47
CA ILE A 178 9.54 -7.98 -17.72
C ILE A 178 8.49 -8.98 -18.22
N GLY A 179 7.27 -8.85 -17.74
CA GLY A 179 6.17 -9.77 -18.05
C GLY A 179 6.19 -11.05 -17.22
N LYS A 180 5.13 -11.83 -17.36
CA LYS A 180 4.90 -13.07 -16.62
C LYS A 180 5.83 -14.18 -17.13
N GLN A 181 6.66 -14.72 -16.24
CA GLN A 181 7.58 -15.83 -16.53
C GLN A 181 7.26 -17.09 -15.71
N GLY A 182 6.18 -17.06 -14.93
CA GLY A 182 5.71 -18.14 -14.08
C GLY A 182 4.30 -17.85 -13.60
N ASP A 183 3.83 -18.61 -12.62
CA ASP A 183 2.51 -18.41 -12.01
C ASP A 183 2.63 -17.64 -10.69
N PRO A 184 2.06 -16.41 -10.58
CA PRO A 184 2.06 -15.65 -9.34
C PRO A 184 1.45 -16.38 -8.15
N CYS A 185 0.46 -17.27 -8.37
CA CYS A 185 -0.15 -18.02 -7.28
C CYS A 185 0.78 -19.13 -6.77
N VAL A 186 1.57 -19.74 -7.62
CA VAL A 186 2.62 -20.68 -7.18
C VAL A 186 3.66 -19.96 -6.32
N GLU A 187 4.09 -18.78 -6.75
CA GLU A 187 5.10 -18.01 -6.02
C GLU A 187 4.57 -17.49 -4.67
N VAL A 188 3.34 -16.94 -4.64
CA VAL A 188 2.79 -16.46 -3.36
C VAL A 188 2.60 -17.60 -2.36
N ARG A 189 2.14 -18.78 -2.80
CA ARG A 189 2.04 -19.97 -1.94
C ARG A 189 3.40 -20.36 -1.35
N ARG A 190 4.43 -20.41 -2.17
CA ARG A 190 5.79 -20.74 -1.75
C ARG A 190 6.31 -19.75 -0.71
N HIS A 191 6.26 -18.45 -1.00
CA HIS A 191 6.70 -17.42 -0.07
C HIS A 191 5.92 -17.42 1.25
N THR A 192 4.61 -17.61 1.17
CA THR A 192 3.76 -17.68 2.37
C THR A 192 4.14 -18.88 3.24
N ALA A 193 4.38 -20.04 2.64
CA ALA A 193 4.82 -21.24 3.38
C ALA A 193 6.20 -21.07 4.01
N ASP A 194 7.17 -20.55 3.26
CA ASP A 194 8.54 -20.34 3.75
C ASP A 194 8.62 -19.34 4.90
N LEU A 195 7.75 -18.31 4.87
CA LEU A 195 7.74 -17.23 5.86
C LEU A 195 6.73 -17.43 7.00
N ALA A 196 5.90 -18.48 6.95
CA ALA A 196 4.83 -18.74 7.91
C ALA A 196 5.31 -18.79 9.37
N GLN A 197 6.49 -19.36 9.63
CA GLN A 197 7.09 -19.48 10.96
C GLN A 197 7.42 -18.15 11.63
N TYR A 198 7.51 -17.06 10.85
CA TYR A 198 7.81 -15.72 11.35
C TYR A 198 6.55 -14.87 11.61
N LEU A 199 5.38 -15.39 11.26
CA LEU A 199 4.12 -14.68 11.48
C LEU A 199 3.80 -14.59 12.98
N PRO A 200 3.04 -13.55 13.40
CA PRO A 200 2.55 -13.45 14.78
C PRO A 200 1.84 -14.74 15.20
N ARG A 201 2.01 -15.13 16.46
CA ARG A 201 1.26 -16.28 17.01
C ARG A 201 -0.21 -15.89 17.16
N ASN A 202 -1.08 -16.87 16.99
CA ASN A 202 -2.51 -16.74 17.30
C ASN A 202 -2.73 -16.80 18.81
#